data_ad198de79e7a52fb6233d6e87ff38547
#
_entry.id   ad198de79e7a52fb6233d6e87ff38547
#
_cell.length_a   1.000
_cell.length_b   1.000
_cell.length_c   1.000
_cell.angle_alpha   90.00
_cell.angle_beta   90.00
_cell.angle_gamma   90.00
#
_symmetry.space_group_name_H-M   'P 1'
#
loop_
_entity.id
_entity.type
_entity.pdbx_description
1 polymer ?
#
loop_
_entity_poly.entity_id
_entity_poly.type
_entity_poly.pdbx_seq_one_letter_code
_entity_poly.pdbx_strand_id
1 'polypeptide(L)'
;MQDNELLALLRQKDPAGLEALLLHYGPFLRYIISPILPDPRDQEECLSDISMRVWEKCGSFLEGRGTLKSWLAAVARNAALNRDRTHRPAEELSPDLPAPGEAPEEKVLKQERLDALARAMSSLTPGEKALIYRKYYFMQPIAQIARELGMTQRAVEGRLYRLKQRLRKALGGDGIDGP
;
A
#
# COMPACT_ATOMS: atom_id res chain seq x y z
N MET A 1 -16.16 8.87 -9.16
CA MET A 1 -15.75 8.23 -10.44
C MET A 1 -15.44 6.79 -10.16
N GLN A 2 -15.93 5.86 -10.97
CA GLN A 2 -15.65 4.42 -10.80
C GLN A 2 -14.33 4.06 -11.49
N ASP A 3 -13.68 2.98 -11.03
CA ASP A 3 -12.40 2.52 -11.61
C ASP A 3 -12.46 2.30 -13.13
N ASN A 4 -13.60 1.83 -13.63
CA ASN A 4 -13.82 1.59 -15.05
C ASN A 4 -13.83 2.88 -15.88
N GLU A 5 -14.39 3.97 -15.35
CA GLU A 5 -14.40 5.28 -15.99
C GLU A 5 -12.98 5.85 -16.06
N LEU A 6 -12.24 5.75 -14.95
CA LEU A 6 -10.83 6.14 -14.89
C LEU A 6 -9.98 5.38 -15.91
N LEU A 7 -10.14 4.06 -15.95
CA LEU A 7 -9.41 3.20 -16.90
C LEU A 7 -9.76 3.55 -18.36
N ALA A 8 -11.02 3.88 -18.65
CA ALA A 8 -11.44 4.29 -19.99
C ALA A 8 -10.73 5.59 -20.44
N LEU A 9 -10.70 6.62 -19.58
CA LEU A 9 -9.97 7.86 -19.85
C LEU A 9 -8.47 7.63 -20.08
N LEU A 10 -7.83 6.85 -19.19
CA LEU A 10 -6.40 6.53 -19.32
C LEU A 10 -6.08 5.75 -20.60
N ARG A 11 -6.93 4.80 -21.01
CA ARG A 11 -6.76 4.01 -22.24
C ARG A 11 -6.94 4.86 -23.49
N GLN A 12 -7.86 5.82 -23.45
CA GLN A 12 -8.09 6.79 -24.55
C GLN A 12 -7.01 7.86 -24.63
N LYS A 13 -6.05 7.86 -23.69
CA LYS A 13 -5.03 8.90 -23.56
C LYS A 13 -5.62 10.29 -23.37
N ASP A 14 -6.75 10.37 -22.63
CA ASP A 14 -7.37 11.62 -22.26
C ASP A 14 -6.65 12.21 -21.03
N PRO A 15 -6.11 13.46 -21.10
CA PRO A 15 -5.43 14.10 -19.97
C PRO A 15 -6.27 14.16 -18.69
N ALA A 16 -7.61 14.23 -18.79
CA ALA A 16 -8.51 14.14 -17.65
C ALA A 16 -8.35 12.85 -16.84
N GLY A 17 -7.86 11.77 -17.48
CA GLY A 17 -7.54 10.53 -16.80
C GLY A 17 -6.37 10.63 -15.80
N LEU A 18 -5.36 11.46 -16.09
CA LEU A 18 -4.26 11.73 -15.14
C LEU A 18 -4.70 12.56 -13.94
N GLU A 19 -5.51 13.61 -14.19
CA GLU A 19 -6.07 14.42 -13.12
C GLU A 19 -6.95 13.58 -12.20
N ALA A 20 -7.80 12.75 -12.78
CA ALA A 20 -8.66 11.84 -12.06
C ALA A 20 -7.88 10.78 -11.26
N LEU A 21 -6.80 10.24 -11.83
CA LEU A 21 -5.90 9.31 -11.14
C LEU A 21 -5.30 9.96 -9.88
N LEU A 22 -4.76 11.16 -10.01
CA LEU A 22 -4.15 11.88 -8.90
C LEU A 22 -5.18 12.32 -7.85
N LEU A 23 -6.37 12.73 -8.27
CA LEU A 23 -7.45 13.12 -7.37
C LEU A 23 -7.95 11.92 -6.53
N HIS A 24 -8.19 10.76 -7.16
CA HIS A 24 -8.75 9.59 -6.48
C HIS A 24 -7.70 8.72 -5.78
N TYR A 25 -6.55 8.53 -6.41
CA TYR A 25 -5.52 7.62 -5.93
C TYR A 25 -4.26 8.30 -5.42
N GLY A 26 -4.11 9.61 -5.59
CA GLY A 26 -2.94 10.36 -5.12
C GLY A 26 -2.64 10.16 -3.63
N PRO A 27 -3.62 10.33 -2.71
CA PRO A 27 -3.40 10.06 -1.28
C PRO A 27 -3.00 8.61 -0.99
N PHE A 28 -3.60 7.65 -1.68
CA PHE A 28 -3.25 6.23 -1.55
C PHE A 28 -1.85 5.93 -2.07
N LEU A 29 -1.45 6.50 -3.20
CA LEU A 29 -0.10 6.34 -3.76
C LEU A 29 0.95 6.95 -2.82
N ARG A 30 0.71 8.17 -2.30
CA ARG A 30 1.59 8.79 -1.28
C ARG A 30 1.71 7.94 -0.02
N TYR A 31 0.60 7.36 0.45
CA TYR A 31 0.61 6.45 1.59
C TYR A 31 1.54 5.25 1.37
N ILE A 32 1.64 4.73 0.14
CA ILE A 32 2.52 3.59 -0.18
C ILE A 32 3.99 4.01 -0.29
N ILE A 33 4.27 5.18 -0.90
CA ILE A 33 5.64 5.59 -1.19
C ILE A 33 6.33 6.27 0.01
N SER A 34 5.58 6.95 0.88
CA SER A 34 6.15 7.74 1.97
C SER A 34 7.04 6.97 2.94
N PRO A 35 6.76 5.70 3.32
CA PRO A 35 7.66 4.96 4.20
C PRO A 35 8.93 4.45 3.50
N ILE A 36 8.92 4.45 2.16
CA ILE A 36 10.07 4.02 1.35
C ILE A 36 10.95 5.22 1.03
N LEU A 37 10.34 6.38 0.78
CA LEU A 37 11.00 7.63 0.42
C LEU A 37 10.74 8.69 1.49
N PRO A 38 11.66 8.92 2.44
CA PRO A 38 11.46 9.90 3.52
C PRO A 38 11.45 11.35 3.03
N ASP A 39 12.18 11.67 1.94
CA ASP A 39 12.22 13.03 1.41
C ASP A 39 10.93 13.38 0.64
N PRO A 40 10.20 14.45 1.03
CA PRO A 40 9.00 14.89 0.32
C PRO A 40 9.21 15.19 -1.17
N ARG A 41 10.39 15.67 -1.57
CA ARG A 41 10.72 15.92 -2.98
C ARG A 41 10.80 14.64 -3.77
N ASP A 42 11.45 13.61 -3.21
CA ASP A 42 11.52 12.28 -3.81
C ASP A 42 10.11 11.64 -3.93
N GLN A 43 9.23 11.89 -2.95
CA GLN A 43 7.85 11.42 -3.01
C GLN A 43 7.09 12.07 -4.18
N GLU A 44 7.18 13.39 -4.36
CA GLU A 44 6.47 14.08 -5.45
C GLU A 44 7.02 13.68 -6.83
N GLU A 45 8.33 13.56 -6.98
CA GLU A 45 8.92 13.08 -8.22
C GLU A 45 8.53 11.61 -8.49
N CYS A 46 8.56 10.76 -7.46
CA CYS A 46 8.11 9.38 -7.58
C CYS A 46 6.62 9.29 -7.99
N LEU A 47 5.77 10.16 -7.41
CA LEU A 47 4.35 10.21 -7.77
C LEU A 47 4.15 10.63 -9.24
N SER A 48 4.94 11.58 -9.74
CA SER A 48 4.96 11.96 -11.15
C SER A 48 5.36 10.78 -12.04
N ASP A 49 6.44 10.07 -11.69
CA ASP A 49 6.89 8.88 -12.41
C ASP A 49 5.84 7.76 -12.43
N ILE A 50 5.14 7.55 -11.29
CA ILE A 50 4.04 6.59 -11.18
C ILE A 50 2.92 6.97 -12.14
N SER A 51 2.54 8.25 -12.17
CA SER A 51 1.46 8.75 -13.03
C SER A 51 1.79 8.52 -14.51
N MET A 52 3.01 8.81 -14.93
CA MET A 52 3.46 8.53 -16.29
C MET A 52 3.49 7.04 -16.62
N ARG A 53 3.97 6.20 -15.71
CA ARG A 53 3.95 4.73 -15.90
C ARG A 53 2.55 4.16 -15.99
N VAL A 54 1.62 4.67 -15.16
CA VAL A 54 0.20 4.30 -15.24
C VAL A 54 -0.36 4.73 -16.58
N TRP A 55 -0.09 5.95 -17.03
CA TRP A 55 -0.49 6.46 -18.33
C TRP A 55 0.00 5.59 -19.49
N GLU A 56 1.26 5.20 -19.47
CA GLU A 56 1.86 4.37 -20.52
C GLU A 56 1.29 2.94 -20.51
N LYS A 57 1.15 2.36 -19.31
CA LYS A 57 0.91 0.93 -19.13
C LYS A 57 -0.53 0.56 -18.76
N CYS A 58 -1.47 1.52 -18.71
CA CYS A 58 -2.87 1.24 -18.38
C CYS A 58 -3.52 0.19 -19.30
N GLY A 59 -3.10 0.12 -20.56
CA GLY A 59 -3.54 -0.93 -21.51
C GLY A 59 -3.11 -2.34 -21.14
N SER A 60 -2.04 -2.51 -20.33
CA SER A 60 -1.59 -3.80 -19.85
C SER A 60 -2.29 -4.30 -18.59
N PHE A 61 -3.10 -3.44 -17.97
CA PHE A 61 -3.96 -3.84 -16.86
C PHE A 61 -5.07 -4.75 -17.37
N LEU A 62 -5.05 -6.00 -16.93
CA LEU A 62 -6.06 -7.00 -17.28
C LEU A 62 -7.10 -7.08 -16.17
N GLU A 63 -8.31 -6.65 -16.48
CA GLU A 63 -9.49 -6.87 -15.65
C GLU A 63 -9.66 -8.38 -15.41
N GLY A 64 -9.82 -8.77 -14.12
CA GLY A 64 -9.89 -10.20 -13.75
C GLY A 64 -8.60 -10.77 -13.14
N ARG A 65 -7.44 -10.12 -13.29
CA ARG A 65 -6.19 -10.49 -12.59
C ARG A 65 -5.94 -9.74 -11.27
N GLY A 66 -6.90 -8.92 -10.84
CA GLY A 66 -6.84 -8.13 -9.61
C GLY A 66 -7.58 -6.81 -9.74
N THR A 67 -7.62 -6.03 -8.66
CA THR A 67 -8.24 -4.71 -8.65
C THR A 67 -7.26 -3.65 -9.20
N LEU A 68 -7.79 -2.55 -9.72
CA LEU A 68 -6.98 -1.40 -10.12
C LEU A 68 -6.11 -0.91 -8.96
N LYS A 69 -6.68 -0.85 -7.76
CA LYS A 69 -5.98 -0.46 -6.54
C LYS A 69 -4.76 -1.34 -6.25
N SER A 70 -4.88 -2.68 -6.39
CA SER A 70 -3.75 -3.59 -6.17
C SER A 70 -2.66 -3.46 -7.24
N TRP A 71 -3.05 -3.18 -8.48
CA TRP A 71 -2.09 -2.92 -9.55
C TRP A 71 -1.35 -1.59 -9.34
N LEU A 72 -2.08 -0.52 -8.98
CA LEU A 72 -1.49 0.77 -8.65
C LEU A 72 -0.53 0.67 -7.44
N ALA A 73 -0.88 -0.10 -6.41
CA ALA A 73 0.00 -0.37 -5.28
C ALA A 73 1.32 -1.04 -5.70
N ALA A 74 1.26 -2.01 -6.61
CA ALA A 74 2.45 -2.67 -7.14
C ALA A 74 3.32 -1.71 -7.96
N VAL A 75 2.70 -0.86 -8.80
CA VAL A 75 3.41 0.17 -9.59
C VAL A 75 4.12 1.16 -8.66
N ALA A 76 3.40 1.68 -7.66
CA ALA A 76 3.92 2.65 -6.70
C ALA A 76 5.08 2.08 -5.88
N ARG A 77 4.90 0.88 -5.31
CA ARG A 77 5.95 0.20 -4.55
C ARG A 77 7.21 -0.01 -5.38
N ASN A 78 7.07 -0.52 -6.60
CA ASN A 78 8.22 -0.78 -7.46
C ASN A 78 8.94 0.51 -7.87
N ALA A 79 8.18 1.58 -8.13
CA ALA A 79 8.77 2.88 -8.44
C ALA A 79 9.57 3.44 -7.25
N ALA A 80 8.97 3.40 -6.05
CA ALA A 80 9.61 3.89 -4.83
C ALA A 80 10.88 3.07 -4.48
N LEU A 81 10.83 1.74 -4.53
CA LEU A 81 12.00 0.89 -4.27
C LEU A 81 13.12 1.08 -5.30
N ASN A 82 12.79 1.31 -6.57
CA ASN A 82 13.80 1.60 -7.59
C ASN A 82 14.46 2.95 -7.32
N ARG A 83 13.67 3.96 -6.91
CA ARG A 83 14.20 5.29 -6.59
C ARG A 83 15.08 5.25 -5.33
N ASP A 84 14.64 4.57 -4.28
CA ASP A 84 15.42 4.41 -3.05
C ASP A 84 16.78 3.74 -3.30
N ARG A 85 16.81 2.71 -4.14
CA ARG A 85 18.08 2.05 -4.55
C ARG A 85 19.04 2.95 -5.30
N THR A 86 18.55 3.95 -6.01
CA THR A 86 19.40 4.92 -6.72
C THR A 86 19.96 6.00 -5.80
N HIS A 87 19.31 6.24 -4.65
CA HIS A 87 19.70 7.29 -3.69
C HIS A 87 20.35 6.77 -2.40
N ARG A 88 20.25 5.48 -2.08
CA ARG A 88 20.84 4.88 -0.87
C ARG A 88 21.50 3.52 -1.15
N PRO A 89 22.81 3.34 -0.87
CA PRO A 89 23.37 2.02 -0.62
C PRO A 89 22.81 1.52 0.72
N ALA A 90 22.12 0.38 0.66
CA ALA A 90 21.57 -0.44 1.74
C ALA A 90 21.70 0.04 3.19
N GLU A 91 20.68 0.70 3.73
CA GLU A 91 20.39 0.80 5.16
C GLU A 91 18.93 0.50 5.44
N GLU A 92 18.66 -0.06 6.63
CA GLU A 92 17.39 -0.68 7.01
C GLU A 92 16.21 0.30 7.05
N LEU A 93 15.07 -0.13 6.49
CA LEU A 93 13.80 0.60 6.47
C LEU A 93 13.11 0.58 7.86
N SER A 94 12.99 1.75 8.46
CA SER A 94 12.14 1.97 9.64
C SER A 94 10.90 2.78 9.23
N PRO A 95 9.69 2.34 9.54
CA PRO A 95 8.48 3.06 9.15
C PRO A 95 7.97 3.95 10.30
N ASP A 96 8.18 5.26 10.21
CA ASP A 96 7.42 6.26 10.96
C ASP A 96 6.49 7.02 10.02
N LEU A 97 5.18 6.96 10.29
CA LEU A 97 4.12 7.55 9.46
C LEU A 97 3.52 8.81 10.13
N PRO A 98 3.46 9.96 9.46
CA PRO A 98 2.57 11.05 9.84
C PRO A 98 1.28 11.06 9.01
N ALA A 99 0.12 11.26 9.65
CA ALA A 99 -1.19 11.38 9.02
C ALA A 99 -1.72 12.84 9.03
N PRO A 100 -2.53 13.25 8.02
CA PRO A 100 -3.09 14.61 7.94
C PRO A 100 -4.38 14.80 8.73
N GLY A 101 -4.61 16.04 9.16
CA GLY A 101 -5.52 16.62 10.12
C GLY A 101 -7.00 16.22 10.17
N GLU A 102 -7.49 16.00 11.39
CA GLU A 102 -8.89 15.78 11.80
C GLU A 102 -9.15 16.43 13.17
N ALA A 103 -10.43 16.53 13.58
CA ALA A 103 -10.88 17.20 14.80
C ALA A 103 -10.28 16.63 16.11
N PRO A 104 -10.17 17.43 17.22
CA PRO A 104 -9.38 17.06 18.41
C PRO A 104 -9.82 15.77 19.11
N GLU A 105 -11.10 15.49 19.19
CA GLU A 105 -11.63 14.28 19.87
C GLU A 105 -11.45 13.00 19.04
N GLU A 106 -11.62 13.11 17.72
CA GLU A 106 -11.31 12.01 16.79
C GLU A 106 -9.82 11.73 16.72
N LYS A 107 -8.98 12.77 16.89
CA LYS A 107 -7.51 12.60 16.97
C LYS A 107 -7.07 11.75 18.13
N VAL A 108 -7.64 11.94 19.32
CA VAL A 108 -7.26 11.17 20.53
C VAL A 108 -7.62 9.70 20.35
N LEU A 109 -8.86 9.39 19.94
CA LEU A 109 -9.31 8.01 19.68
C LEU A 109 -8.51 7.33 18.55
N LYS A 110 -8.16 8.10 17.52
CA LYS A 110 -7.34 7.60 16.41
C LYS A 110 -5.90 7.35 16.87
N GLN A 111 -5.32 8.25 17.67
CA GLN A 111 -3.98 8.09 18.21
C GLN A 111 -3.89 6.86 19.12
N GLU A 112 -4.84 6.67 20.04
CA GLU A 112 -4.89 5.48 20.90
C GLU A 112 -4.98 4.18 20.10
N ARG A 113 -5.75 4.16 19.00
CA ARG A 113 -5.83 3.01 18.07
C ARG A 113 -4.53 2.79 17.32
N LEU A 114 -3.87 3.86 16.87
CA LEU A 114 -2.56 3.77 16.20
C LEU A 114 -1.49 3.26 17.17
N ASP A 115 -1.48 3.73 18.42
CA ASP A 115 -0.54 3.28 19.44
C ASP A 115 -0.79 1.82 19.82
N ALA A 116 -2.05 1.40 19.91
CA ALA A 116 -2.42 0.00 20.13
C ALA A 116 -1.97 -0.88 18.96
N LEU A 117 -2.17 -0.41 17.72
CA LEU A 117 -1.70 -1.11 16.52
C LEU A 117 -0.17 -1.19 16.48
N ALA A 118 0.53 -0.09 16.78
CA ALA A 118 1.99 -0.06 16.82
C ALA A 118 2.54 -1.07 17.86
N ARG A 119 1.93 -1.12 19.06
CA ARG A 119 2.28 -2.12 20.09
C ARG A 119 2.01 -3.55 19.61
N ALA A 120 0.85 -3.78 18.98
CA ALA A 120 0.51 -5.10 18.44
C ALA A 120 1.48 -5.52 17.32
N MET A 121 1.82 -4.59 16.42
CA MET A 121 2.79 -4.81 15.36
C MET A 121 4.21 -5.04 15.90
N SER A 122 4.62 -4.35 16.97
CA SER A 122 5.95 -4.54 17.56
C SER A 122 6.16 -5.95 18.10
N SER A 123 5.10 -6.64 18.53
CA SER A 123 5.13 -8.02 19.00
C SER A 123 5.31 -9.08 17.89
N LEU A 124 5.22 -8.67 16.63
CA LEU A 124 5.40 -9.57 15.48
C LEU A 124 6.87 -9.73 15.12
N THR A 125 7.24 -10.93 14.69
CA THR A 125 8.56 -11.18 14.10
C THR A 125 8.76 -10.39 12.79
N PRO A 126 10.00 -10.13 12.36
CA PRO A 126 10.27 -9.45 11.09
C PRO A 126 9.56 -10.10 9.88
N GLY A 127 9.55 -11.45 9.83
CA GLY A 127 8.86 -12.18 8.76
C GLY A 127 7.34 -12.05 8.80
N GLU A 128 6.74 -11.98 9.99
CA GLU A 128 5.30 -11.73 10.16
C GLU A 128 4.93 -10.30 9.76
N LYS A 129 5.74 -9.30 10.17
CA LYS A 129 5.57 -7.91 9.74
C LYS A 129 5.64 -7.81 8.21
N ALA A 130 6.67 -8.41 7.60
CA ALA A 130 6.82 -8.42 6.15
C ALA A 130 5.60 -9.02 5.45
N LEU A 131 5.01 -10.08 5.99
CA LEU A 131 3.82 -10.71 5.43
C LEU A 131 2.58 -9.81 5.50
N ILE A 132 2.38 -9.12 6.64
CA ILE A 132 1.32 -8.13 6.82
C ILE A 132 1.49 -6.96 5.84
N TYR A 133 2.71 -6.39 5.77
CA TYR A 133 2.99 -5.29 4.84
C TYR A 133 2.76 -5.69 3.38
N ARG A 134 3.24 -6.86 2.96
CA ARG A 134 3.03 -7.37 1.61
C ARG A 134 1.55 -7.47 1.25
N LYS A 135 0.73 -8.02 2.14
CA LYS A 135 -0.69 -8.24 1.87
C LYS A 135 -1.53 -6.98 1.98
N TYR A 136 -1.38 -6.22 3.09
CA TYR A 136 -2.33 -5.16 3.43
C TYR A 136 -1.83 -3.76 3.08
N TYR A 137 -0.52 -3.55 3.10
CA TYR A 137 0.08 -2.27 2.75
C TYR A 137 0.41 -2.19 1.25
N PHE A 138 1.16 -3.17 0.74
CA PHE A 138 1.54 -3.22 -0.67
C PHE A 138 0.49 -3.90 -1.56
N MET A 139 -0.60 -4.40 -1.00
CA MET A 139 -1.71 -5.03 -1.72
C MET A 139 -1.28 -6.16 -2.66
N GLN A 140 -0.18 -6.87 -2.32
CA GLN A 140 0.32 -7.96 -3.16
C GLN A 140 -0.67 -9.14 -3.23
N PRO A 141 -0.88 -9.72 -4.42
CA PRO A 141 -1.65 -10.96 -4.54
C PRO A 141 -1.00 -12.11 -3.76
N ILE A 142 -1.82 -12.95 -3.11
CA ILE A 142 -1.32 -14.10 -2.33
C ILE A 142 -0.46 -15.02 -3.17
N ALA A 143 -0.82 -15.25 -4.43
CA ALA A 143 -0.03 -16.04 -5.38
C ALA A 143 1.38 -15.49 -5.60
N GLN A 144 1.53 -14.16 -5.63
CA GLN A 144 2.84 -13.51 -5.76
C GLN A 144 3.65 -13.65 -4.47
N ILE A 145 3.02 -13.39 -3.31
CA ILE A 145 3.65 -13.55 -1.99
C ILE A 145 4.16 -14.99 -1.80
N ALA A 146 3.33 -15.97 -2.14
CA ALA A 146 3.66 -17.39 -2.04
C ALA A 146 4.89 -17.75 -2.90
N ARG A 147 4.91 -17.29 -4.15
CA ARG A 147 6.03 -17.52 -5.08
C ARG A 147 7.33 -16.87 -4.58
N GLU A 148 7.26 -15.62 -4.12
CA GLU A 148 8.44 -14.87 -3.65
C GLU A 148 9.01 -15.44 -2.34
N LEU A 149 8.16 -16.05 -1.51
CA LEU A 149 8.56 -16.66 -0.24
C LEU A 149 8.84 -18.17 -0.32
N GLY A 150 8.71 -18.78 -1.52
CA GLY A 150 8.85 -20.22 -1.68
C GLY A 150 7.81 -21.03 -0.91
N MET A 151 6.59 -20.52 -0.76
CA MET A 151 5.49 -21.12 0.01
C MET A 151 4.30 -21.46 -0.89
N THR A 152 3.43 -22.35 -0.42
CA THR A 152 2.12 -22.53 -1.06
C THR A 152 1.17 -21.37 -0.71
N GLN A 153 0.21 -21.06 -1.60
CA GLN A 153 -0.80 -20.02 -1.33
C GLN A 153 -1.57 -20.31 -0.05
N ARG A 154 -1.97 -21.57 0.15
CA ARG A 154 -2.67 -22.02 1.38
C ARG A 154 -1.86 -21.78 2.65
N ALA A 155 -0.53 -21.95 2.58
CA ALA A 155 0.34 -21.67 3.72
C ALA A 155 0.42 -20.17 4.03
N VAL A 156 0.45 -19.32 3.00
CA VAL A 156 0.40 -17.85 3.15
C VAL A 156 -0.94 -17.42 3.75
N GLU A 157 -2.05 -17.92 3.23
CA GLU A 157 -3.41 -17.64 3.76
C GLU A 157 -3.54 -18.04 5.22
N GLY A 158 -3.10 -19.25 5.57
CA GLY A 158 -3.14 -19.73 6.95
C GLY A 158 -2.28 -18.89 7.91
N ARG A 159 -1.11 -18.41 7.47
CA ARG A 159 -0.27 -17.49 8.26
C ARG A 159 -0.96 -16.13 8.44
N LEU A 160 -1.47 -15.53 7.36
CA LEU A 160 -2.20 -14.27 7.41
C LEU A 160 -3.44 -14.34 8.30
N TYR A 161 -4.19 -15.42 8.22
CA TYR A 161 -5.35 -15.65 9.09
C TYR A 161 -4.95 -15.63 10.58
N ARG A 162 -3.92 -16.40 10.97
CA ARG A 162 -3.45 -16.42 12.37
C ARG A 162 -2.93 -15.07 12.82
N LEU A 163 -2.23 -14.33 11.96
CA LEU A 163 -1.74 -12.98 12.25
C LEU A 163 -2.90 -12.01 12.44
N LYS A 164 -3.90 -12.05 11.58
CA LYS A 164 -5.12 -11.22 11.71
C LYS A 164 -5.82 -11.50 13.04
N GLN A 165 -5.96 -12.75 13.43
CA GLN A 165 -6.57 -13.12 14.72
C GLN A 165 -5.74 -12.62 15.93
N ARG A 166 -4.42 -12.71 15.87
CA ARG A 166 -3.54 -12.18 16.94
C ARG A 166 -3.67 -10.67 17.05
N LEU A 167 -3.63 -9.95 15.94
CA LEU A 167 -3.78 -8.50 15.92
C LEU A 167 -5.17 -8.08 16.39
N ARG A 168 -6.24 -8.77 15.95
CA ARG A 168 -7.62 -8.51 16.42
C ARG A 168 -7.74 -8.66 17.93
N LYS A 169 -7.18 -9.72 18.50
CA LYS A 169 -7.16 -9.94 19.94
C LYS A 169 -6.40 -8.84 20.70
N ALA A 170 -5.26 -8.40 20.17
CA ALA A 170 -4.45 -7.34 20.76
C ALA A 170 -5.11 -5.95 20.70
N LEU A 171 -6.01 -5.74 19.73
CA LEU A 171 -6.75 -4.49 19.53
C LEU A 171 -8.13 -4.45 20.24
N GLY A 172 -8.43 -5.44 21.10
CA GLY A 172 -9.66 -5.45 21.87
C GLY A 172 -10.90 -6.01 21.18
N GLY A 173 -10.76 -6.72 20.07
CA GLY A 173 -11.81 -7.60 19.51
C GLY A 173 -12.91 -6.95 18.68
N ASP A 174 -13.17 -5.66 18.80
CA ASP A 174 -14.35 -5.03 18.18
C ASP A 174 -13.96 -3.88 17.23
N GLY A 175 -13.67 -4.19 15.98
CA GLY A 175 -13.58 -3.09 15.03
C GLY A 175 -12.73 -3.25 13.77
N ILE A 176 -12.42 -4.47 13.35
CA ILE A 176 -11.79 -4.68 12.03
C ILE A 176 -12.62 -5.67 11.21
N ASP A 177 -13.85 -5.30 10.92
CA ASP A 177 -14.61 -5.79 9.78
C ASP A 177 -14.67 -4.66 8.76
N GLY A 178 -13.69 -4.62 7.89
CA GLY A 178 -13.71 -3.89 6.64
C GLY A 178 -13.55 -4.91 5.52
N PRO A 179 -14.20 -4.68 4.35
CA PRO A 179 -14.31 -5.62 3.24
C PRO A 179 -12.97 -6.05 2.69
#